data_cccdc69ac99d8373eece8f6eaef41d6d
#
_entry.id   cccdc69ac99d8373eece8f6eaef41d6d
#
_cell.length_a   1.000
_cell.length_b   1.000
_cell.length_c   1.000
_cell.angle_alpha   90.00
_cell.angle_beta   90.00
_cell.angle_gamma   90.00
#
_symmetry.space_group_name_H-M   'P 1'
#
loop_
_entity.id
_entity.type
_entity.pdbx_description
1 polymer ?
#
loop_
_entity_poly.entity_id
_entity_poly.type
_entity_poly.pdbx_seq_one_letter_code
_entity_poly.pdbx_strand_id
1 'polypeptide(L)'
;EANKYWAIRTYTDELLNFIIFTGCMYNLIDDENFDESNTPWPTKLSNSDFENLHINKLKSQWKLWFNDVIEERCNNINLDKMCVFVNEIYNINDFLELEYTELRECCKKSYPHFIDWWDMQAGGKSAISFYEIMGGSKFCDYIEELECKLNKKAKPFNLYIDIVYTGVPNVLDINDKYIV
;
A
#
# COMPACT_ATOMS: atom_id res chain seq x y z
N GLU A 1 -4.14 -21.96 27.96
CA GLU A 1 -3.97 -20.92 26.95
C GLU A 1 -5.15 -19.99 27.07
N ALA A 2 -4.89 -18.70 27.41
CA ALA A 2 -5.94 -17.70 27.48
C ALA A 2 -6.48 -17.48 26.07
N ASN A 3 -7.78 -17.62 25.87
CA ASN A 3 -8.43 -17.27 24.61
C ASN A 3 -8.13 -15.80 24.31
N LYS A 4 -7.24 -15.55 23.34
CA LYS A 4 -7.00 -14.19 22.84
C LYS A 4 -8.24 -13.78 22.07
N TYR A 5 -8.94 -12.74 22.58
CA TYR A 5 -10.15 -12.21 21.95
C TYR A 5 -9.88 -11.20 20.84
N TRP A 6 -8.61 -11.04 20.43
CA TRP A 6 -8.22 -10.11 19.38
C TRP A 6 -7.35 -10.81 18.33
N ALA A 7 -7.40 -10.26 17.12
CA ALA A 7 -6.56 -10.69 16.03
C ALA A 7 -6.03 -9.48 15.25
N ILE A 8 -4.76 -9.55 14.88
CA ILE A 8 -4.11 -8.63 13.95
C ILE A 8 -3.70 -9.46 12.74
N ARG A 9 -4.08 -9.00 11.54
CA ARG A 9 -3.75 -9.65 10.28
C ARG A 9 -3.02 -8.67 9.39
N THR A 10 -1.85 -9.07 8.92
CA THR A 10 -1.06 -8.30 7.97
C THR A 10 -1.22 -8.89 6.58
N TYR A 11 -1.29 -8.02 5.60
CA TYR A 11 -1.39 -8.38 4.19
C TYR A 11 -0.41 -7.56 3.36
N THR A 12 -0.03 -8.13 2.23
CA THR A 12 0.78 -7.49 1.22
C THR A 12 0.00 -7.50 -0.08
N ASP A 13 -0.65 -6.40 -0.38
CA ASP A 13 -1.43 -6.27 -1.60
C ASP A 13 -0.59 -5.67 -2.73
N GLU A 14 -0.50 -6.37 -3.85
CA GLU A 14 0.28 -5.93 -5.01
C GLU A 14 -0.31 -4.66 -5.63
N LEU A 15 -1.63 -4.59 -5.78
CA LEU A 15 -2.31 -3.44 -6.38
C LEU A 15 -2.07 -2.17 -5.54
N LEU A 16 -2.24 -2.26 -4.22
CA LEU A 16 -2.05 -1.11 -3.35
C LEU A 16 -0.59 -0.62 -3.39
N ASN A 17 0.37 -1.55 -3.38
CA ASN A 17 1.78 -1.20 -3.55
C ASN A 17 2.07 -0.57 -4.92
N PHE A 18 1.43 -1.05 -5.99
CA PHE A 18 1.56 -0.46 -7.33
C PHE A 18 0.97 0.96 -7.41
N ILE A 19 -0.18 1.19 -6.79
CA ILE A 19 -0.79 2.54 -6.72
C ILE A 19 0.15 3.51 -6.04
N ILE A 20 0.70 3.14 -4.89
CA ILE A 20 1.66 3.96 -4.15
C ILE A 20 2.94 4.16 -4.96
N PHE A 21 3.48 3.11 -5.58
CA PHE A 21 4.65 3.20 -6.45
C PHE A 21 4.43 4.22 -7.59
N THR A 22 3.28 4.14 -8.26
CA THR A 22 2.92 5.09 -9.32
C THR A 22 2.78 6.51 -8.77
N GLY A 23 2.16 6.66 -7.61
CA GLY A 23 2.05 7.95 -6.91
C GLY A 23 3.40 8.56 -6.60
N CYS A 24 4.35 7.77 -6.12
CA CYS A 24 5.72 8.20 -5.85
C CYS A 24 6.47 8.56 -7.14
N MET A 25 6.39 7.72 -8.16
CA MET A 25 7.09 7.96 -9.43
C MET A 25 6.72 9.28 -10.11
N TYR A 26 5.46 9.67 -10.00
CA TYR A 26 4.93 10.89 -10.62
C TYR A 26 4.72 12.04 -9.64
N ASN A 27 5.19 11.93 -8.41
CA ASN A 27 5.04 12.92 -7.34
C ASN A 27 3.57 13.36 -7.16
N LEU A 28 2.68 12.36 -7.03
CA LEU A 28 1.24 12.57 -6.90
C LEU A 28 0.76 12.57 -5.45
N ILE A 29 1.61 12.12 -4.52
CA ILE A 29 1.31 12.02 -3.10
C ILE A 29 1.61 13.36 -2.46
N ASP A 30 0.57 14.01 -1.93
CA ASP A 30 0.70 15.28 -1.20
C ASP A 30 1.03 14.98 0.27
N ASP A 31 2.28 14.64 0.56
CA ASP A 31 2.78 14.51 1.93
C ASP A 31 3.98 15.42 2.09
N GLU A 32 3.91 16.35 3.07
CA GLU A 32 5.01 17.26 3.41
C GLU A 32 6.27 16.52 3.89
N ASN A 33 6.12 15.26 4.35
CA ASN A 33 7.21 14.40 4.77
C ASN A 33 7.77 13.55 3.63
N PHE A 34 7.20 13.62 2.43
CA PHE A 34 7.66 12.87 1.29
C PHE A 34 8.90 13.54 0.71
N ASP A 35 10.06 12.97 0.99
CA ASP A 35 11.33 13.41 0.42
C ASP A 35 11.69 12.51 -0.77
N GLU A 36 11.69 13.09 -1.97
CA GLU A 36 12.09 12.41 -3.21
C GLU A 36 13.49 11.78 -3.12
N SER A 37 14.37 12.32 -2.27
CA SER A 37 15.72 11.78 -2.07
C SER A 37 15.74 10.41 -1.37
N ASN A 38 14.68 10.08 -0.64
CA ASN A 38 14.55 8.86 0.15
C ASN A 38 13.67 7.80 -0.50
N THR A 39 13.26 8.00 -1.76
CA THR A 39 12.47 6.97 -2.46
C THR A 39 13.29 5.68 -2.61
N PRO A 40 12.74 4.54 -2.18
CA PRO A 40 13.44 3.26 -2.22
C PRO A 40 13.52 2.63 -3.61
N TRP A 41 12.93 3.29 -4.60
CA TRP A 41 12.82 2.77 -5.96
C TRP A 41 14.11 2.94 -6.73
N PRO A 42 14.57 1.92 -7.44
CA PRO A 42 15.79 1.99 -8.24
C PRO A 42 15.67 2.92 -9.46
N THR A 43 14.44 3.19 -9.91
CA THR A 43 14.19 3.96 -11.13
C THR A 43 13.49 5.27 -10.82
N LYS A 44 14.09 6.39 -11.23
CA LYS A 44 13.46 7.71 -11.24
C LYS A 44 13.06 8.06 -12.66
N LEU A 45 11.91 8.67 -12.82
CA LEU A 45 11.51 9.24 -14.10
C LEU A 45 12.42 10.42 -14.47
N SER A 46 12.69 10.58 -15.77
CA SER A 46 13.40 11.73 -16.28
C SER A 46 12.46 12.96 -16.35
N ASN A 47 13.02 14.17 -16.30
CA ASN A 47 12.22 15.39 -16.44
C ASN A 47 11.39 15.43 -17.72
N SER A 48 11.86 14.80 -18.80
CA SER A 48 11.13 14.70 -20.07
C SER A 48 9.82 13.92 -19.96
N ASP A 49 9.69 13.04 -18.98
CA ASP A 49 8.47 12.26 -18.75
C ASP A 49 7.34 13.09 -18.12
N PHE A 50 7.67 14.26 -17.57
CA PHE A 50 6.72 15.21 -16.96
C PHE A 50 6.30 16.36 -17.87
N GLU A 51 7.01 16.62 -19.00
CA GLU A 51 6.85 17.84 -19.79
C GLU A 51 5.45 18.09 -20.38
N ASN A 52 4.62 17.03 -20.48
CA ASN A 52 3.28 17.14 -21.05
C ASN A 52 2.16 16.69 -20.08
N LEU A 53 2.46 16.53 -18.80
CA LEU A 53 1.48 16.04 -17.83
C LEU A 53 0.77 17.22 -17.14
N HIS A 54 -0.54 17.16 -17.10
CA HIS A 54 -1.37 18.02 -16.25
C HIS A 54 -1.34 17.53 -14.81
N ILE A 55 -0.26 17.79 -14.08
CA ILE A 55 0.03 17.24 -12.75
C ILE A 55 -1.14 17.38 -11.78
N ASN A 56 -1.79 18.54 -11.70
CA ASN A 56 -2.93 18.73 -10.77
C ASN A 56 -4.12 17.82 -11.11
N LYS A 57 -4.38 17.60 -12.39
CA LYS A 57 -5.43 16.70 -12.85
C LYS A 57 -5.05 15.26 -12.56
N LEU A 58 -3.80 14.89 -12.82
CA LEU A 58 -3.27 13.57 -12.55
C LEU A 58 -3.30 13.23 -11.05
N LYS A 59 -2.93 14.17 -10.18
CA LYS A 59 -3.06 14.03 -8.72
C LYS A 59 -4.51 13.75 -8.30
N SER A 60 -5.46 14.49 -8.86
CA SER A 60 -6.88 14.27 -8.58
C SER A 60 -7.36 12.89 -9.01
N GLN A 61 -6.97 12.45 -10.22
CA GLN A 61 -7.30 11.13 -10.74
C GLN A 61 -6.69 10.01 -9.89
N TRP A 62 -5.41 10.14 -9.53
CA TRP A 62 -4.72 9.19 -8.68
C TRP A 62 -5.38 9.08 -7.30
N LYS A 63 -5.73 10.22 -6.69
CA LYS A 63 -6.39 10.26 -5.39
C LYS A 63 -7.76 9.59 -5.41
N LEU A 64 -8.54 9.78 -6.48
CA LEU A 64 -9.82 9.10 -6.64
C LEU A 64 -9.61 7.60 -6.73
N TRP A 65 -8.72 7.14 -7.61
CA TRP A 65 -8.41 5.72 -7.75
C TRP A 65 -7.92 5.08 -6.44
N PHE A 66 -7.01 5.75 -5.73
CA PHE A 66 -6.53 5.30 -4.43
C PHE A 66 -7.68 5.13 -3.43
N ASN A 67 -8.57 6.12 -3.34
CA ASN A 67 -9.72 6.05 -2.44
C ASN A 67 -10.69 4.93 -2.81
N ASP A 68 -10.98 4.74 -4.10
CA ASP A 68 -11.84 3.67 -4.59
C ASP A 68 -11.29 2.28 -4.20
N VAL A 69 -9.98 2.07 -4.36
CA VAL A 69 -9.32 0.82 -3.97
C VAL A 69 -9.35 0.63 -2.45
N ILE A 70 -9.09 1.66 -1.67
CA ILE A 70 -9.19 1.59 -0.20
C ILE A 70 -10.61 1.26 0.24
N GLU A 71 -11.63 1.87 -0.37
CA GLU A 71 -13.03 1.59 -0.06
C GLU A 71 -13.40 0.14 -0.41
N GLU A 72 -12.99 -0.34 -1.58
CA GLU A 72 -13.21 -1.73 -1.98
C GLU A 72 -12.55 -2.70 -1.01
N ARG A 73 -11.32 -2.43 -0.59
CA ARG A 73 -10.62 -3.25 0.41
C ARG A 73 -11.34 -3.25 1.76
N CYS A 74 -11.79 -2.10 2.24
CA CYS A 74 -12.61 -2.02 3.46
C CYS A 74 -13.85 -2.90 3.40
N ASN A 75 -14.53 -2.92 2.25
CA ASN A 75 -15.73 -3.72 2.05
C ASN A 75 -15.42 -5.22 1.97
N ASN A 76 -14.25 -5.60 1.49
CA ASN A 76 -13.83 -6.98 1.25
C ASN A 76 -13.06 -7.60 2.43
N ILE A 77 -12.73 -6.84 3.46
CA ILE A 77 -11.96 -7.27 4.64
C ILE A 77 -12.50 -8.58 5.27
N ASN A 78 -13.81 -8.80 5.24
CA ASN A 78 -14.44 -9.98 5.83
C ASN A 78 -14.55 -11.17 4.87
N LEU A 79 -14.10 -11.05 3.61
CA LEU A 79 -14.36 -12.04 2.56
C LEU A 79 -13.14 -12.93 2.24
N ASP A 80 -12.02 -12.79 2.96
CA ASP A 80 -10.72 -13.46 2.67
C ASP A 80 -10.21 -13.27 1.22
N LYS A 81 -10.76 -12.32 0.48
CA LYS A 81 -10.35 -11.95 -0.88
C LYS A 81 -9.42 -10.75 -0.86
N MET A 82 -8.30 -10.89 -0.15
CA MET A 82 -7.46 -9.73 0.18
C MET A 82 -6.29 -9.49 -0.79
N CYS A 83 -6.04 -10.37 -1.74
CA CYS A 83 -4.93 -10.17 -2.69
C CYS A 83 -5.48 -9.93 -4.09
N VAL A 84 -5.20 -8.75 -4.63
CA VAL A 84 -5.49 -8.39 -6.02
C VAL A 84 -4.16 -8.28 -6.76
N PHE A 85 -4.03 -9.09 -7.82
CA PHE A 85 -2.85 -9.04 -8.68
C PHE A 85 -3.09 -8.04 -9.82
N VAL A 86 -2.21 -7.08 -9.94
CA VAL A 86 -2.29 -6.03 -10.97
C VAL A 86 -2.33 -6.63 -12.38
N ASN A 87 -1.56 -7.69 -12.59
CA ASN A 87 -1.51 -8.37 -13.88
C ASN A 87 -2.85 -8.96 -14.30
N GLU A 88 -3.64 -9.48 -13.38
CA GLU A 88 -4.90 -10.16 -13.68
C GLU A 88 -6.03 -9.20 -14.04
N ILE A 89 -6.04 -8.02 -13.43
CA ILE A 89 -7.14 -7.06 -13.58
C ILE A 89 -6.77 -5.96 -14.57
N TYR A 90 -5.59 -5.39 -14.45
CA TYR A 90 -5.25 -4.15 -15.16
C TYR A 90 -4.31 -4.37 -16.34
N ASN A 91 -3.23 -5.13 -16.17
CA ASN A 91 -2.21 -5.23 -17.21
C ASN A 91 -2.66 -6.05 -18.42
N ILE A 92 -3.48 -7.08 -18.24
CA ILE A 92 -4.03 -7.90 -19.32
C ILE A 92 -4.76 -7.05 -20.37
N ASN A 93 -5.44 -5.99 -19.93
CA ASN A 93 -6.24 -5.11 -20.77
C ASN A 93 -5.61 -3.72 -20.94
N ASP A 94 -4.29 -3.59 -20.84
CA ASP A 94 -3.61 -2.28 -20.95
C ASP A 94 -4.21 -1.21 -20.02
N PHE A 95 -4.58 -1.58 -18.81
CA PHE A 95 -5.21 -0.70 -17.83
C PHE A 95 -6.53 -0.07 -18.30
N LEU A 96 -7.24 -0.69 -19.22
CA LEU A 96 -8.52 -0.17 -19.75
C LEU A 96 -9.59 -0.03 -18.66
N GLU A 97 -9.48 -0.78 -17.59
CA GLU A 97 -10.35 -0.68 -16.40
C GLU A 97 -10.25 0.68 -15.68
N LEU A 98 -9.13 1.39 -15.86
CA LEU A 98 -9.01 2.75 -15.35
C LEU A 98 -9.71 3.73 -16.30
N GLU A 99 -10.76 4.40 -15.80
CA GLU A 99 -11.51 5.39 -16.59
C GLU A 99 -10.68 6.63 -16.94
N TYR A 100 -9.64 6.92 -16.14
CA TYR A 100 -8.80 8.11 -16.25
C TYR A 100 -7.67 7.90 -17.27
N THR A 101 -7.83 8.42 -18.47
CA THR A 101 -6.89 8.19 -19.60
C THR A 101 -5.45 8.61 -19.27
N GLU A 102 -5.24 9.76 -18.62
CA GLU A 102 -3.89 10.25 -18.30
C GLU A 102 -3.23 9.37 -17.24
N LEU A 103 -3.97 8.98 -16.20
CA LEU A 103 -3.48 8.06 -15.18
C LEU A 103 -3.19 6.68 -15.78
N ARG A 104 -4.02 6.20 -16.69
CA ARG A 104 -3.81 4.94 -17.41
C ARG A 104 -2.46 4.93 -18.13
N GLU A 105 -2.13 5.99 -18.85
CA GLU A 105 -0.83 6.08 -19.55
C GLU A 105 0.35 6.13 -18.56
N CYS A 106 0.17 6.76 -17.40
CA CYS A 106 1.17 6.72 -16.33
C CYS A 106 1.33 5.30 -15.78
N CYS A 107 0.23 4.59 -15.53
CA CYS A 107 0.26 3.20 -15.04
C CYS A 107 0.94 2.26 -16.02
N LYS A 108 0.65 2.37 -17.33
CA LYS A 108 1.33 1.58 -18.36
C LYS A 108 2.85 1.78 -18.36
N LYS A 109 3.31 3.00 -18.14
CA LYS A 109 4.74 3.32 -18.08
C LYS A 109 5.38 2.88 -16.78
N SER A 110 4.69 3.01 -15.65
CA SER A 110 5.23 2.65 -14.34
C SER A 110 5.22 1.14 -14.07
N TYR A 111 4.29 0.41 -14.66
CA TYR A 111 4.10 -1.01 -14.36
C TYR A 111 5.33 -1.89 -14.64
N PRO A 112 6.04 -1.79 -15.77
CA PRO A 112 7.27 -2.56 -15.98
C PRO A 112 8.32 -2.28 -14.92
N HIS A 113 8.50 -1.03 -14.51
CA HIS A 113 9.45 -0.65 -13.46
C HIS A 113 9.03 -1.15 -12.09
N PHE A 114 7.71 -1.15 -11.82
CA PHE A 114 7.16 -1.72 -10.60
C PHE A 114 7.44 -3.22 -10.52
N ILE A 115 7.17 -3.99 -11.55
CA ILE A 115 7.39 -5.44 -11.57
C ILE A 115 8.88 -5.79 -11.46
N ASP A 116 9.75 -5.07 -12.17
CA ASP A 116 11.19 -5.25 -12.06
C ASP A 116 11.67 -5.07 -10.61
N TRP A 117 11.15 -4.06 -9.91
CA TRP A 117 11.46 -3.84 -8.50
C TRP A 117 10.74 -4.83 -7.57
N TRP A 118 9.47 -5.12 -7.84
CA TRP A 118 8.62 -5.95 -6.98
C TRP A 118 9.13 -7.38 -6.88
N ASP A 119 9.51 -7.97 -8.01
CA ASP A 119 9.93 -9.37 -8.13
C ASP A 119 11.45 -9.58 -7.98
N MET A 120 12.25 -8.52 -7.86
CA MET A 120 13.69 -8.70 -7.64
C MET A 120 13.96 -9.33 -6.27
N GLN A 121 15.09 -10.04 -6.12
CA GLN A 121 15.43 -10.85 -4.94
C GLN A 121 15.38 -10.09 -3.61
N ALA A 122 15.77 -8.81 -3.61
CA ALA A 122 15.70 -7.90 -2.45
C ALA A 122 14.70 -6.78 -2.69
N GLY A 123 13.70 -7.03 -3.53
CA GLY A 123 12.70 -6.04 -3.93
C GLY A 123 11.52 -5.94 -2.97
N GLY A 124 10.51 -5.21 -3.41
CA GLY A 124 9.37 -4.84 -2.57
C GLY A 124 8.67 -6.02 -1.93
N LYS A 125 8.32 -7.03 -2.72
CA LYS A 125 7.66 -8.24 -2.23
C LYS A 125 8.46 -8.96 -1.14
N SER A 126 9.76 -9.13 -1.34
CA SER A 126 10.64 -9.79 -0.38
C SER A 126 10.82 -8.95 0.88
N ALA A 127 10.99 -7.63 0.75
CA ALA A 127 11.13 -6.71 1.87
C ALA A 127 9.87 -6.71 2.74
N ILE A 128 8.69 -6.62 2.14
CA ILE A 128 7.42 -6.62 2.87
C ILE A 128 7.19 -7.96 3.57
N SER A 129 7.44 -9.09 2.89
CA SER A 129 7.33 -10.41 3.50
C SER A 129 8.26 -10.55 4.71
N PHE A 130 9.45 -9.95 4.67
CA PHE A 130 10.33 -9.90 5.83
C PHE A 130 9.72 -9.11 6.99
N TYR A 131 9.10 -7.97 6.73
CA TYR A 131 8.40 -7.18 7.76
C TYR A 131 7.19 -7.91 8.33
N GLU A 132 6.42 -8.64 7.54
CA GLU A 132 5.32 -9.48 8.01
C GLU A 132 5.81 -10.52 9.03
N ILE A 133 6.89 -11.24 8.69
CA ILE A 133 7.48 -12.26 9.57
C ILE A 133 8.01 -11.64 10.87
N MET A 134 8.73 -10.53 10.77
CA MET A 134 9.34 -9.87 11.92
C MET A 134 8.32 -9.15 12.81
N GLY A 135 7.28 -8.57 12.22
CA GLY A 135 6.24 -7.82 12.94
C GLY A 135 5.28 -8.73 13.69
N GLY A 136 4.85 -9.81 13.07
CA GLY A 136 3.80 -10.67 13.61
C GLY A 136 4.09 -11.25 14.99
N SER A 137 5.36 -11.58 15.29
CA SER A 137 5.78 -12.08 16.60
C SER A 137 5.72 -11.02 17.71
N LYS A 138 5.86 -9.74 17.37
CA LYS A 138 5.94 -8.64 18.33
C LYS A 138 4.60 -8.06 18.74
N PHE A 139 3.56 -8.21 17.92
CA PHE A 139 2.24 -7.66 18.25
C PHE A 139 1.70 -8.17 19.57
N CYS A 140 1.89 -9.45 19.86
CA CYS A 140 1.49 -10.04 21.12
C CYS A 140 2.18 -9.35 22.31
N ASP A 141 3.49 -9.20 22.21
CA ASP A 141 4.30 -8.60 23.26
C ASP A 141 3.88 -7.14 23.52
N TYR A 142 3.62 -6.37 22.46
CA TYR A 142 3.15 -4.98 22.56
C TYR A 142 1.77 -4.88 23.23
N ILE A 143 0.84 -5.74 22.85
CA ILE A 143 -0.50 -5.74 23.48
C ILE A 143 -0.40 -6.12 24.94
N GLU A 144 0.39 -7.13 25.30
CA GLU A 144 0.61 -7.56 26.68
C GLU A 144 1.26 -6.45 27.50
N GLU A 145 2.25 -5.76 26.95
CA GLU A 145 2.88 -4.61 27.59
C GLU A 145 1.89 -3.45 27.85
N LEU A 146 1.05 -3.13 26.85
CA LEU A 146 0.00 -2.12 26.99
C LEU A 146 -1.03 -2.52 28.05
N GLU A 147 -1.47 -3.77 28.07
CA GLU A 147 -2.39 -4.29 29.10
C GLU A 147 -1.80 -4.14 30.50
N CYS A 148 -0.50 -4.46 30.66
CA CYS A 148 0.21 -4.29 31.92
C CYS A 148 0.29 -2.82 32.33
N LYS A 149 0.70 -1.93 31.41
CA LYS A 149 0.85 -0.49 31.67
C LYS A 149 -0.49 0.17 32.05
N LEU A 150 -1.56 -0.23 31.38
CA LEU A 150 -2.90 0.34 31.58
C LEU A 150 -3.68 -0.38 32.69
N ASN A 151 -3.15 -1.47 33.25
CA ASN A 151 -3.83 -2.36 34.18
C ASN A 151 -5.23 -2.75 33.69
N LYS A 152 -5.34 -3.08 32.39
CA LYS A 152 -6.61 -3.35 31.72
C LYS A 152 -6.42 -4.31 30.58
N LYS A 153 -7.31 -5.30 30.47
CA LYS A 153 -7.30 -6.23 29.34
C LYS A 153 -7.85 -5.58 28.06
N ALA A 154 -7.24 -5.92 26.93
CA ALA A 154 -7.72 -5.52 25.62
C ALA A 154 -9.14 -6.06 25.40
N LYS A 155 -10.01 -5.19 24.86
CA LYS A 155 -11.32 -5.65 24.39
C LYS A 155 -11.15 -6.48 23.12
N PRO A 156 -12.12 -7.35 22.78
CA PRO A 156 -12.10 -8.06 21.50
C PRO A 156 -12.03 -7.07 20.32
N PHE A 157 -11.07 -7.29 19.41
CA PHE A 157 -10.96 -6.53 18.15
C PHE A 157 -10.34 -7.39 17.05
N ASN A 158 -10.60 -7.00 15.81
CA ASN A 158 -9.86 -7.46 14.64
C ASN A 158 -9.28 -6.24 13.94
N LEU A 159 -7.97 -6.25 13.73
CA LEU A 159 -7.26 -5.22 12.98
C LEU A 159 -6.63 -5.84 11.75
N TYR A 160 -6.84 -5.20 10.61
CA TYR A 160 -6.26 -5.54 9.33
C TYR A 160 -5.25 -4.48 8.93
N ILE A 161 -4.08 -4.91 8.50
CA ILE A 161 -2.97 -4.03 8.17
C ILE A 161 -2.49 -4.38 6.77
N ASP A 162 -2.60 -3.44 5.84
CA ASP A 162 -1.91 -3.54 4.56
C ASP A 162 -0.55 -2.88 4.64
N ILE A 163 0.47 -3.66 4.38
CA ILE A 163 1.84 -3.16 4.37
C ILE A 163 2.17 -2.66 2.97
N VAL A 164 2.48 -1.37 2.88
CA VAL A 164 2.94 -0.74 1.66
C VAL A 164 4.36 -0.21 1.82
N TYR A 165 5.12 -0.18 0.72
CA TYR A 165 6.48 0.28 0.74
C TYR A 165 6.59 1.68 0.17
N THR A 166 6.72 2.68 1.04
CA THR A 166 6.82 4.10 0.66
C THR A 166 8.21 4.69 0.91
N GLY A 167 9.08 3.96 1.61
CA GLY A 167 10.40 4.44 2.03
C GLY A 167 10.39 5.35 3.25
N VAL A 168 9.24 5.89 3.63
CA VAL A 168 9.06 6.72 4.82
C VAL A 168 8.09 6.02 5.75
N PRO A 169 8.46 5.79 7.03
CA PRO A 169 7.53 5.22 8.00
C PRO A 169 6.33 6.15 8.19
N ASN A 170 5.16 5.66 7.85
CA ASN A 170 3.90 6.36 8.04
C ASN A 170 2.78 5.36 8.31
N VAL A 171 1.66 5.82 8.82
CA VAL A 171 0.46 5.03 9.05
C VAL A 171 -0.73 5.83 8.59
N LEU A 172 -1.51 5.26 7.67
CA LEU A 172 -2.78 5.81 7.24
C LEU A 172 -3.91 5.08 7.98
N ASP A 173 -4.51 5.79 8.94
CA ASP A 173 -5.68 5.33 9.68
C ASP A 173 -6.92 5.44 8.80
N ILE A 174 -7.50 4.32 8.38
CA ILE A 174 -8.71 4.30 7.57
C ILE A 174 -9.94 4.21 8.46
N ASN A 175 -9.96 3.25 9.38
CA ASN A 175 -11.03 3.10 10.38
C ASN A 175 -10.57 2.20 11.54
N ASP A 176 -11.46 1.94 12.50
CA ASP A 176 -11.21 1.12 13.71
C ASP A 176 -10.68 -0.30 13.44
N LYS A 177 -10.76 -0.78 12.20
CA LYS A 177 -10.42 -2.16 11.81
C LYS A 177 -9.39 -2.25 10.72
N TYR A 178 -9.04 -1.16 10.06
CA TYR A 178 -8.17 -1.17 8.90
C TYR A 178 -7.23 0.03 8.85
N ILE A 179 -5.95 -0.28 8.68
CA ILE A 179 -4.85 0.68 8.49
C ILE A 179 -3.97 0.27 7.31
N VAL A 180 -3.31 1.24 6.71
CA VAL A 180 -2.32 1.08 5.64
C VAL A 180 -0.98 1.70 6.05
#